data_e6699ed9d3c463e2b240a885071a39ae
#
_entry.id   e6699ed9d3c463e2b240a885071a39ae
#
_cell.length_a   1.000
_cell.length_b   1.000
_cell.length_c   1.000
_cell.angle_alpha   90.00
_cell.angle_beta   90.00
_cell.angle_gamma   90.00
#
_symmetry.space_group_name_H-M   'P 1'
#
loop_
_entity.id
_entity.type
_entity.pdbx_description
1 polymer ?
#
loop_
_entity_poly.entity_id
_entity_poly.type
_entity_poly.pdbx_seq_one_letter_code
_entity_poly.pdbx_strand_id
1 'polypeptide(L)'
;MWHPIKHYKTIRHHKMLVMKNCFRCGPYWQGLTHDLSKLAPVEFWAGAKYWQGTCSPNNAQRQAEGYSAAWLHHKGRNKHHLEYWIDYAPDGDHAMAGMRMPARYVAEMVCDRIAASKNYKGDKYTDAAAWEYYDRSRDHYILHPETRKELETCLLILRDEGEDACFRHIRTELLGKKA
;
A
#
# COMPACT_ATOMS: atom_id res chain seq x y z
N MET A 1 1.89 -17.52 -19.83
CA MET A 1 0.92 -18.53 -19.32
C MET A 1 0.04 -17.85 -18.26
N TRP A 2 -1.26 -18.17 -18.19
CA TRP A 2 -2.19 -17.58 -17.22
C TRP A 2 -2.18 -18.36 -15.92
N HIS A 3 -2.20 -17.64 -14.77
CA HIS A 3 -2.12 -18.24 -13.44
C HIS A 3 -3.27 -17.79 -12.50
N PRO A 4 -4.56 -17.94 -12.85
CA PRO A 4 -5.67 -17.36 -12.06
C PRO A 4 -5.74 -17.91 -10.64
N ILE A 5 -5.53 -19.21 -10.45
CA ILE A 5 -5.58 -19.83 -9.11
C ILE A 5 -4.42 -19.35 -8.24
N LYS A 6 -3.20 -19.26 -8.79
CA LYS A 6 -2.04 -18.77 -8.05
C LYS A 6 -2.21 -17.30 -7.70
N HIS A 7 -2.67 -16.50 -8.66
CA HIS A 7 -2.96 -15.09 -8.45
C HIS A 7 -4.01 -14.87 -7.36
N TYR A 8 -5.14 -15.61 -7.41
CA TYR A 8 -6.16 -15.55 -6.37
C TYR A 8 -5.62 -15.90 -4.98
N LYS A 9 -4.79 -16.95 -4.87
CA LYS A 9 -4.13 -17.30 -3.61
C LYS A 9 -3.25 -16.17 -3.09
N THR A 10 -2.49 -15.51 -3.98
CA THR A 10 -1.65 -14.36 -3.62
C THR A 10 -2.49 -13.18 -3.12
N ILE A 11 -3.57 -12.81 -3.81
CA ILE A 11 -4.51 -11.75 -3.38
C ILE A 11 -5.09 -12.08 -2.01
N ARG A 12 -5.61 -13.30 -1.84
CA ARG A 12 -6.22 -13.73 -0.58
C ARG A 12 -5.23 -13.68 0.58
N HIS A 13 -4.02 -14.20 0.37
CA HIS A 13 -2.96 -14.19 1.40
C HIS A 13 -2.60 -12.76 1.81
N HIS A 14 -2.34 -11.89 0.83
CA HIS A 14 -2.05 -10.48 1.05
C HIS A 14 -3.18 -9.78 1.83
N LYS A 15 -4.43 -9.95 1.39
CA LYS A 15 -5.61 -9.38 2.07
C LYS A 15 -5.70 -9.80 3.54
N MET A 16 -5.44 -11.08 3.84
CA MET A 16 -5.46 -11.59 5.22
C MET A 16 -4.35 -10.95 6.08
N LEU A 17 -3.17 -10.74 5.51
CA LEU A 17 -2.08 -10.03 6.20
C LEU A 17 -2.45 -8.58 6.50
N VAL A 18 -3.00 -7.84 5.51
CA VAL A 18 -3.45 -6.46 5.71
C VAL A 18 -4.55 -6.38 6.75
N MET A 19 -5.54 -7.25 6.66
CA MET A 19 -6.63 -7.31 7.64
C MET A 19 -6.09 -7.53 9.06
N LYS A 20 -5.18 -8.50 9.25
CA LYS A 20 -4.53 -8.77 10.53
C LYS A 20 -3.80 -7.53 11.06
N ASN A 21 -3.03 -6.84 10.23
CA ASN A 21 -2.31 -5.63 10.60
C ASN A 21 -3.27 -4.50 11.00
N CYS A 22 -4.31 -4.25 10.20
CA CYS A 22 -5.33 -3.25 10.49
C CYS A 22 -6.06 -3.53 11.81
N PHE A 23 -6.31 -4.80 12.13
CA PHE A 23 -6.94 -5.18 13.40
C PHE A 23 -6.02 -4.97 14.60
N ARG A 24 -4.70 -5.00 14.43
CA ARG A 24 -3.74 -4.67 15.50
C ARG A 24 -3.66 -3.17 15.78
N CYS A 25 -3.84 -2.31 14.77
CA CYS A 25 -3.65 -0.87 14.91
C CYS A 25 -4.94 -0.03 14.81
N GLY A 26 -6.10 -0.64 14.46
CA GLY A 26 -7.41 -0.02 14.67
C GLY A 26 -8.22 0.43 13.46
N PRO A 27 -7.75 0.48 12.20
CA PRO A 27 -8.58 0.78 11.04
C PRO A 27 -9.31 -0.48 10.54
N TYR A 28 -10.22 -1.03 11.38
CA TYR A 28 -10.89 -2.30 11.16
C TYR A 28 -11.65 -2.37 9.83
N TRP A 29 -12.40 -1.31 9.52
CA TRP A 29 -13.18 -1.25 8.27
C TRP A 29 -12.30 -1.32 7.03
N GLN A 30 -11.17 -0.59 7.05
CA GLN A 30 -10.19 -0.62 5.98
C GLN A 30 -9.64 -2.05 5.79
N GLY A 31 -9.31 -2.73 6.88
CA GLY A 31 -8.83 -4.12 6.82
C GLY A 31 -9.85 -5.09 6.20
N LEU A 32 -11.15 -4.93 6.51
CA LEU A 32 -12.21 -5.75 5.94
C LEU A 32 -12.43 -5.50 4.45
N THR A 33 -12.36 -4.24 4.01
CA THR A 33 -12.66 -3.82 2.65
C THR A 33 -11.43 -3.66 1.75
N HIS A 34 -10.22 -3.83 2.31
CA HIS A 34 -8.96 -3.68 1.60
C HIS A 34 -8.96 -4.43 0.27
N ASP A 35 -8.63 -3.73 -0.79
CA ASP A 35 -8.35 -4.28 -2.12
C ASP A 35 -9.46 -5.16 -2.73
N LEU A 36 -10.72 -4.95 -2.36
CA LEU A 36 -11.83 -5.66 -3.01
C LEU A 36 -11.86 -5.44 -4.52
N SER A 37 -11.35 -4.32 -5.00
CA SER A 37 -11.23 -4.00 -6.42
C SER A 37 -10.37 -5.01 -7.20
N LYS A 38 -9.42 -5.69 -6.54
CA LYS A 38 -8.59 -6.75 -7.16
C LYS A 38 -9.40 -7.93 -7.70
N LEU A 39 -10.65 -8.07 -7.29
CA LEU A 39 -11.57 -9.07 -7.82
C LEU A 39 -12.32 -8.57 -9.07
N ALA A 40 -12.22 -7.28 -9.40
CA ALA A 40 -12.78 -6.76 -10.65
C ALA A 40 -12.06 -7.38 -11.87
N PRO A 41 -12.80 -7.69 -12.96
CA PRO A 41 -12.21 -8.38 -14.13
C PRO A 41 -10.94 -7.71 -14.68
N VAL A 42 -10.91 -6.37 -14.74
CA VAL A 42 -9.76 -5.61 -15.27
C VAL A 42 -8.49 -5.80 -14.43
N GLU A 43 -8.60 -5.92 -13.11
CA GLU A 43 -7.47 -6.17 -12.22
C GLU A 43 -7.14 -7.66 -12.14
N PHE A 44 -8.19 -8.50 -11.95
CA PHE A 44 -8.00 -9.94 -11.74
C PHE A 44 -7.35 -10.63 -12.94
N TRP A 45 -7.85 -10.40 -14.15
CA TRP A 45 -7.32 -11.07 -15.34
C TRP A 45 -5.95 -10.54 -15.76
N ALA A 46 -5.70 -9.23 -15.63
CA ALA A 46 -4.36 -8.70 -15.82
C ALA A 46 -3.38 -9.30 -14.81
N GLY A 47 -3.78 -9.36 -13.53
CA GLY A 47 -2.98 -9.99 -12.49
C GLY A 47 -2.70 -11.46 -12.75
N ALA A 48 -3.69 -12.24 -13.24
CA ALA A 48 -3.52 -13.64 -13.60
C ALA A 48 -2.58 -13.85 -14.81
N LYS A 49 -2.64 -12.94 -15.80
CA LYS A 49 -1.77 -12.94 -17.00
C LYS A 49 -0.32 -12.65 -16.65
N TYR A 50 -0.08 -11.66 -15.78
CA TYR A 50 1.25 -11.15 -15.45
C TYR A 50 1.80 -11.66 -14.10
N TRP A 51 1.17 -12.68 -13.50
CA TRP A 51 1.59 -13.25 -12.23
C TRP A 51 2.99 -13.87 -12.32
N GLN A 52 3.90 -13.46 -11.42
CA GLN A 52 5.27 -13.99 -11.31
C GLN A 52 5.54 -14.60 -9.92
N GLY A 53 4.72 -14.31 -8.92
CA GLY A 53 4.86 -14.81 -7.54
C GLY A 53 5.85 -14.06 -6.66
N THR A 54 6.80 -13.34 -7.24
CA THR A 54 7.89 -12.65 -6.54
C THR A 54 7.74 -11.13 -6.47
N CYS A 55 6.82 -10.57 -7.26
CA CYS A 55 6.54 -9.14 -7.32
C CYS A 55 5.10 -8.88 -7.78
N SER A 56 4.68 -7.59 -7.72
CA SER A 56 3.37 -7.18 -8.19
C SER A 56 3.22 -7.43 -9.70
N PRO A 57 2.13 -8.08 -10.15
CA PRO A 57 1.83 -8.26 -11.58
C PRO A 57 1.74 -6.94 -12.35
N ASN A 58 1.38 -5.84 -11.69
CA ASN A 58 1.29 -4.52 -12.30
C ASN A 58 2.63 -4.04 -12.87
N ASN A 59 3.75 -4.42 -12.25
CA ASN A 59 5.08 -4.09 -12.76
C ASN A 59 5.38 -4.83 -14.06
N ALA A 60 5.06 -6.12 -14.13
CA ALA A 60 5.23 -6.92 -15.32
C ALA A 60 4.31 -6.43 -16.46
N GLN A 61 3.07 -6.05 -16.16
CA GLN A 61 2.18 -5.43 -17.14
C GLN A 61 2.76 -4.12 -17.67
N ARG A 62 3.27 -3.24 -16.79
CA ARG A 62 3.86 -1.96 -17.19
C ARG A 62 5.07 -2.14 -18.08
N GLN A 63 5.93 -3.12 -17.79
CA GLN A 63 7.08 -3.45 -18.64
C GLN A 63 6.66 -3.97 -20.01
N ALA A 64 5.59 -4.77 -20.09
CA ALA A 64 5.13 -5.38 -21.32
C ALA A 64 4.29 -4.44 -22.22
N GLU A 65 3.48 -3.56 -21.60
CA GLU A 65 2.47 -2.75 -22.27
C GLU A 65 2.75 -1.22 -22.22
N GLY A 66 3.86 -0.79 -21.56
CA GLY A 66 4.21 0.61 -21.35
C GLY A 66 3.45 1.27 -20.18
N TYR A 67 2.33 0.68 -19.74
CA TYR A 67 1.52 1.11 -18.60
C TYR A 67 0.82 -0.09 -17.97
N SER A 68 0.14 0.12 -16.84
CA SER A 68 -0.69 -0.93 -16.22
C SER A 68 -2.13 -0.43 -16.07
N ALA A 69 -3.03 -0.95 -16.91
CA ALA A 69 -4.46 -0.68 -16.81
C ALA A 69 -5.04 -1.17 -15.47
N ALA A 70 -4.56 -2.31 -14.98
CA ALA A 70 -4.91 -2.83 -13.67
C ALA A 70 -4.54 -1.85 -12.55
N TRP A 71 -3.33 -1.26 -12.61
CA TRP A 71 -2.89 -0.27 -11.64
C TRP A 71 -3.70 1.02 -11.70
N LEU A 72 -3.98 1.54 -12.90
CA LEU A 72 -4.81 2.74 -13.07
C LEU A 72 -6.21 2.54 -12.48
N HIS A 73 -6.82 1.38 -12.72
CA HIS A 73 -8.11 1.03 -12.11
C HIS A 73 -7.99 0.92 -10.59
N HIS A 74 -6.96 0.26 -10.10
CA HIS A 74 -6.72 -0.02 -8.68
C HIS A 74 -6.49 1.26 -7.87
N LYS A 75 -5.52 2.09 -8.27
CA LYS A 75 -5.18 3.32 -7.55
C LYS A 75 -6.32 4.34 -7.49
N GLY A 76 -7.19 4.37 -8.50
CA GLY A 76 -8.35 5.25 -8.55
C GLY A 76 -9.52 4.81 -7.64
N ARG A 77 -9.47 3.61 -7.05
CA ARG A 77 -10.53 3.04 -6.20
C ARG A 77 -10.10 2.77 -4.76
N ASN A 78 -8.80 2.75 -4.52
CA ASN A 78 -8.24 2.39 -3.23
C ASN A 78 -7.53 3.58 -2.59
N LYS A 79 -8.19 4.18 -1.60
CA LYS A 79 -7.77 5.43 -0.94
C LYS A 79 -6.51 5.30 -0.07
N HIS A 80 -6.00 4.09 0.16
CA HIS A 80 -4.72 3.88 0.82
C HIS A 80 -3.51 4.05 -0.13
N HIS A 81 -3.74 4.19 -1.44
CA HIS A 81 -2.70 4.56 -2.39
C HIS A 81 -2.54 6.07 -2.50
N LEU A 82 -1.29 6.54 -2.42
CA LEU A 82 -0.94 7.96 -2.46
C LEU A 82 -1.39 8.64 -3.76
N GLU A 83 -1.38 7.90 -4.87
CA GLU A 83 -1.76 8.38 -6.20
C GLU A 83 -3.25 8.70 -6.34
N TYR A 84 -4.11 8.20 -5.44
CA TYR A 84 -5.50 8.61 -5.34
C TYR A 84 -5.64 10.08 -4.91
N TRP A 85 -4.66 10.58 -4.16
CA TRP A 85 -4.65 11.91 -3.53
C TRP A 85 -3.82 12.93 -4.31
N ILE A 86 -3.63 12.72 -5.60
CA ILE A 86 -2.97 13.69 -6.48
C ILE A 86 -4.04 14.45 -7.25
N ASP A 87 -4.02 15.78 -7.16
CA ASP A 87 -4.94 16.68 -7.84
C ASP A 87 -4.18 17.91 -8.38
N TYR A 88 -4.87 18.80 -9.08
CA TYR A 88 -4.28 20.06 -9.50
C TYR A 88 -3.83 20.87 -8.29
N ALA A 89 -2.66 21.50 -8.42
CA ALA A 89 -2.13 22.34 -7.35
C ALA A 89 -2.98 23.58 -7.17
N PRO A 90 -3.42 23.91 -5.94
CA PRO A 90 -4.30 25.06 -5.69
C PRO A 90 -3.59 26.42 -5.84
N ASP A 91 -2.25 26.43 -5.76
CA ASP A 91 -1.41 27.63 -5.84
C ASP A 91 -1.12 28.08 -7.28
N GLY A 92 -1.35 27.22 -8.28
CA GLY A 92 -1.04 27.48 -9.68
C GLY A 92 0.44 27.41 -10.06
N ASP A 93 1.34 27.24 -9.09
CA ASP A 93 2.79 27.16 -9.32
C ASP A 93 3.23 25.81 -9.86
N HIS A 94 2.44 24.78 -9.61
CA HIS A 94 2.68 23.39 -10.03
C HIS A 94 1.44 22.81 -10.70
N ALA A 95 1.63 21.96 -11.71
CA ALA A 95 0.49 21.33 -12.38
C ALA A 95 -0.27 20.37 -11.45
N MET A 96 0.47 19.60 -10.64
CA MET A 96 -0.09 18.57 -9.74
C MET A 96 0.51 18.68 -8.35
N ALA A 97 -0.33 18.42 -7.33
CA ALA A 97 0.11 18.38 -5.94
C ALA A 97 -0.51 17.19 -5.20
N GLY A 98 0.14 16.76 -4.13
CA GLY A 98 -0.40 15.78 -3.21
C GLY A 98 -1.38 16.41 -2.23
N MET A 99 -2.61 15.88 -2.18
CA MET A 99 -3.63 16.31 -1.22
C MET A 99 -3.46 15.57 0.11
N ARG A 100 -3.92 16.21 1.21
CA ARG A 100 -3.85 15.63 2.56
C ARG A 100 -4.63 14.31 2.65
N MET A 101 -3.94 13.26 2.98
CA MET A 101 -4.52 11.94 3.15
C MET A 101 -5.06 11.79 4.59
N PRO A 102 -6.32 11.37 4.79
CA PRO A 102 -6.83 11.12 6.14
C PRO A 102 -6.05 10.01 6.84
N ALA A 103 -5.77 10.18 8.13
CA ALA A 103 -4.95 9.29 8.95
C ALA A 103 -5.31 7.80 8.85
N ARG A 104 -6.61 7.46 8.74
CA ARG A 104 -7.05 6.07 8.56
C ARG A 104 -6.51 5.40 7.29
N TYR A 105 -6.32 6.16 6.21
CA TYR A 105 -5.77 5.64 4.95
C TYR A 105 -4.24 5.62 4.97
N VAL A 106 -3.59 6.52 5.71
CA VAL A 106 -2.16 6.41 6.01
C VAL A 106 -1.89 5.14 6.80
N ALA A 107 -2.69 4.86 7.83
CA ALA A 107 -2.61 3.64 8.62
C ALA A 107 -2.80 2.37 7.74
N GLU A 108 -3.81 2.38 6.86
CA GLU A 108 -4.05 1.30 5.91
C GLU A 108 -2.86 1.12 4.94
N MET A 109 -2.30 2.22 4.41
CA MET A 109 -1.12 2.19 3.53
C MET A 109 0.11 1.58 4.23
N VAL A 110 0.35 1.89 5.51
CA VAL A 110 1.44 1.27 6.28
C VAL A 110 1.18 -0.23 6.44
N CYS A 111 -0.05 -0.63 6.82
CA CYS A 111 -0.44 -2.04 6.94
C CYS A 111 -0.26 -2.81 5.63
N ASP A 112 -0.62 -2.18 4.50
CA ASP A 112 -0.44 -2.73 3.15
C ASP A 112 1.04 -2.93 2.80
N ARG A 113 1.89 -1.93 3.04
CA ARG A 113 3.34 -2.02 2.76
C ARG A 113 4.02 -3.13 3.57
N ILE A 114 3.66 -3.30 4.84
CA ILE A 114 4.12 -4.42 5.67
C ILE A 114 3.67 -5.75 5.08
N ALA A 115 2.39 -5.85 4.76
CA ALA A 115 1.81 -7.08 4.19
C ALA A 115 2.39 -7.44 2.83
N ALA A 116 2.59 -6.45 1.94
CA ALA A 116 3.23 -6.64 0.64
C ALA A 116 4.68 -7.13 0.79
N SER A 117 5.43 -6.53 1.72
CA SER A 117 6.81 -6.96 2.02
C SER A 117 6.86 -8.41 2.50
N LYS A 118 5.96 -8.81 3.42
CA LYS A 118 5.84 -10.21 3.88
C LYS A 118 5.44 -11.15 2.77
N ASN A 119 4.47 -10.74 1.96
CA ASN A 119 3.92 -11.58 0.90
C ASN A 119 4.94 -11.90 -0.20
N TYR A 120 5.84 -10.95 -0.52
CA TYR A 120 6.83 -11.14 -1.59
C TYR A 120 8.22 -11.57 -1.10
N LYS A 121 8.62 -11.23 0.12
CA LYS A 121 9.92 -11.64 0.68
C LYS A 121 9.85 -12.99 1.44
N GLY A 122 8.66 -13.40 1.92
CA GLY A 122 8.51 -14.63 2.69
C GLY A 122 9.46 -14.67 3.89
N ASP A 123 10.23 -15.74 4.04
CA ASP A 123 11.20 -15.91 5.14
C ASP A 123 12.34 -14.87 5.16
N LYS A 124 12.52 -14.12 4.08
CA LYS A 124 13.50 -13.02 3.99
C LYS A 124 12.92 -11.67 4.43
N TYR A 125 11.72 -11.63 4.95
CA TYR A 125 11.13 -10.42 5.49
C TYR A 125 11.92 -9.90 6.69
N THR A 126 12.12 -8.58 6.73
CA THR A 126 12.61 -7.83 7.89
C THR A 126 11.75 -6.60 8.08
N ASP A 127 11.70 -6.06 9.29
CA ASP A 127 10.94 -4.86 9.59
C ASP A 127 11.45 -3.61 8.83
N ALA A 128 12.70 -3.64 8.37
CA ALA A 128 13.26 -2.60 7.51
C ALA A 128 12.71 -2.64 6.05
N ALA A 129 12.13 -3.76 5.63
CA ALA A 129 11.81 -3.99 4.22
C ALA A 129 10.84 -2.97 3.61
N ALA A 130 9.84 -2.51 4.39
CA ALA A 130 8.87 -1.52 3.92
C ALA A 130 9.51 -0.13 3.77
N TRP A 131 10.41 0.25 4.70
CA TRP A 131 11.19 1.48 4.59
C TRP A 131 12.13 1.43 3.39
N GLU A 132 12.94 0.37 3.24
CA GLU A 132 13.86 0.21 2.12
C GLU A 132 13.17 0.31 0.75
N TYR A 133 11.96 -0.24 0.65
CA TYR A 133 11.18 -0.14 -0.58
C TYR A 133 10.69 1.28 -0.85
N TYR A 134 10.24 1.99 0.18
CA TYR A 134 9.78 3.38 0.08
C TYR A 134 10.94 4.33 -0.24
N ASP A 135 12.06 4.20 0.47
CA ASP A 135 13.22 5.11 0.41
C ASP A 135 13.84 5.19 -0.99
N ARG A 136 13.83 4.08 -1.75
CA ARG A 136 14.34 4.05 -3.14
C ARG A 136 13.68 5.05 -4.09
N SER A 137 12.45 5.43 -3.80
CA SER A 137 11.64 6.27 -4.70
C SER A 137 10.98 7.44 -3.99
N ARG A 138 11.32 7.69 -2.71
CA ARG A 138 10.61 8.67 -1.87
C ARG A 138 10.62 10.09 -2.45
N ASP A 139 11.70 10.48 -3.10
CA ASP A 139 11.86 11.83 -3.66
C ASP A 139 11.06 12.04 -4.95
N HIS A 140 10.56 10.96 -5.55
CA HIS A 140 9.73 10.98 -6.74
C HIS A 140 8.22 10.91 -6.43
N TYR A 141 7.83 10.69 -5.17
CA TYR A 141 6.43 10.67 -4.79
C TYR A 141 5.86 12.08 -4.62
N ILE A 142 4.73 12.33 -5.28
CA ILE A 142 3.92 13.53 -5.06
C ILE A 142 3.05 13.28 -3.83
N LEU A 143 3.48 13.78 -2.68
CA LEU A 143 2.83 13.58 -1.38
C LEU A 143 2.65 14.93 -0.67
N HIS A 144 1.50 15.10 -0.02
CA HIS A 144 1.30 16.20 0.93
C HIS A 144 2.34 16.10 2.07
N PRO A 145 2.97 17.21 2.51
CA PRO A 145 4.04 17.18 3.52
C PRO A 145 3.65 16.46 4.82
N GLU A 146 2.45 16.71 5.34
CA GLU A 146 1.98 16.02 6.56
C GLU A 146 1.76 14.51 6.34
N THR A 147 1.22 14.12 5.17
CA THR A 147 1.07 12.69 4.83
C THR A 147 2.43 12.00 4.74
N ARG A 148 3.43 12.67 4.13
CA ARG A 148 4.81 12.19 4.07
C ARG A 148 5.37 11.98 5.46
N LYS A 149 5.27 12.99 6.33
CA LYS A 149 5.75 12.93 7.71
C LYS A 149 5.14 11.76 8.48
N GLU A 150 3.81 11.59 8.42
CA GLU A 150 3.12 10.49 9.09
C GLU A 150 3.55 9.11 8.58
N LEU A 151 3.64 8.94 7.25
CA LEU A 151 4.10 7.70 6.63
C LEU A 151 5.54 7.37 7.03
N GLU A 152 6.44 8.33 6.90
CA GLU A 152 7.87 8.14 7.20
C GLU A 152 8.08 7.84 8.68
N THR A 153 7.38 8.54 9.59
CA THR A 153 7.43 8.25 11.02
C THR A 153 7.03 6.80 11.31
N CYS A 154 5.90 6.33 10.76
CA CYS A 154 5.46 4.95 10.96
C CYS A 154 6.46 3.92 10.40
N LEU A 155 7.03 4.17 9.21
CA LEU A 155 7.98 3.25 8.58
C LEU A 155 9.34 3.23 9.29
N LEU A 156 9.78 4.36 9.87
CA LEU A 156 11.01 4.44 10.67
C LEU A 156 10.84 3.71 12.01
N ILE A 157 9.72 3.91 12.72
CA ILE A 157 9.40 3.14 13.94
C ILE A 157 9.35 1.64 13.62
N LEU A 158 8.73 1.25 12.51
CA LEU A 158 8.70 -0.15 12.09
C LEU A 158 10.13 -0.70 11.91
N ARG A 159 10.99 0.03 11.22
CA ARG A 159 12.38 -0.37 10.94
C ARG A 159 13.21 -0.53 12.23
N ASP A 160 13.07 0.44 13.14
CA ASP A 160 13.99 0.60 14.28
C ASP A 160 13.47 -0.12 15.55
N GLU A 161 12.15 -0.22 15.73
CA GLU A 161 11.50 -0.73 16.94
C GLU A 161 10.56 -1.92 16.70
N GLY A 162 10.30 -2.25 15.42
CA GLY A 162 9.47 -3.39 15.03
C GLY A 162 7.97 -3.12 14.94
N GLU A 163 7.22 -4.17 14.56
CA GLU A 163 5.78 -4.07 14.27
C GLU A 163 4.94 -3.63 15.46
N ASP A 164 5.23 -4.13 16.68
CA ASP A 164 4.41 -3.82 17.85
C ASP A 164 4.49 -2.34 18.23
N ALA A 165 5.65 -1.72 18.13
CA ALA A 165 5.85 -0.30 18.36
C ALA A 165 5.14 0.53 17.26
N CYS A 166 5.31 0.14 15.99
CA CYS A 166 4.67 0.79 14.86
C CYS A 166 3.13 0.76 14.99
N PHE A 167 2.53 -0.39 15.26
CA PHE A 167 1.07 -0.50 15.40
C PHE A 167 0.52 0.22 16.61
N ARG A 168 1.28 0.27 17.71
CA ARG A 168 0.93 1.10 18.88
C ARG A 168 0.93 2.58 18.51
N HIS A 169 1.99 3.08 17.88
CA HIS A 169 2.08 4.45 17.39
C HIS A 169 0.92 4.81 16.43
N ILE A 170 0.61 3.95 15.46
CA ILE A 170 -0.53 4.16 14.56
C ILE A 170 -1.82 4.30 15.36
N ARG A 171 -2.04 3.43 16.34
CA ARG A 171 -3.27 3.42 17.13
C ARG A 171 -3.41 4.67 17.99
N THR A 172 -2.37 5.03 18.76
CA THR A 172 -2.44 6.09 19.78
C THR A 172 -2.19 7.48 19.18
N GLU A 173 -1.12 7.64 18.40
CA GLU A 173 -0.69 8.95 17.90
C GLU A 173 -1.37 9.31 16.57
N LEU A 174 -1.30 8.42 15.57
CA LEU A 174 -1.85 8.71 14.26
C LEU A 174 -3.39 8.72 14.24
N LEU A 175 -4.04 7.75 14.91
CA LEU A 175 -5.50 7.61 14.93
C LEU A 175 -6.16 8.19 16.20
N GLY A 176 -5.40 8.62 17.21
CA GLY A 176 -5.90 9.20 18.46
C GLY A 176 -6.79 8.25 19.28
N LYS A 177 -6.60 6.92 19.15
CA LYS A 177 -7.40 5.92 19.88
C LYS A 177 -6.72 5.59 21.20
N LYS A 178 -7.51 5.41 22.26
CA LYS A 178 -6.99 4.92 23.54
C LYS A 178 -6.29 3.56 23.36
N ALA A 179 -5.17 3.39 24.08
CA ALA A 179 -4.41 2.15 24.11
C ALA A 179 -5.25 0.97 24.61
#